data_8bf608cd16b6380df22c101426b7c8c7
#
_entry.id   8bf608cd16b6380df22c101426b7c8c7
#
_cell.length_a   1.000
_cell.length_b   1.000
_cell.length_c   1.000
_cell.angle_alpha   90.00
_cell.angle_beta   90.00
_cell.angle_gamma   90.00
#
_symmetry.space_group_name_H-M   'P 1'
#
loop_
_entity.id
_entity.type
_entity.pdbx_description
1 polymer ?
#
loop_
_entity_poly.entity_id
_entity_poly.type
_entity_poly.pdbx_seq_one_letter_code
_entity_poly.pdbx_strand_id
1 'polypeptide(L)'
;GWLSIGFGPENRMQGADIVIAAIEDGELVIEDHYGNAPTSHRRDDVDHVIQAAGSEAEGRSILEFAIPLASGDEQDVELEPGSDVVIILAYHGTNDRLTTLHTARSTASILLDE
;
A
#
# COMPACT_ATOMS: atom_id res chain seq x y z
N GLY A 1 11.10 -7.66 6.42
CA GLY A 1 9.68 -7.49 6.76
C GLY A 1 8.88 -6.88 5.62
N TRP A 2 7.58 -6.85 5.77
CA TRP A 2 6.70 -6.21 4.78
C TRP A 2 6.52 -4.72 5.06
N LEU A 3 6.13 -4.00 4.02
CA LEU A 3 5.76 -2.58 4.12
C LEU A 3 4.50 -2.32 3.28
N SER A 4 3.73 -1.32 3.68
CA SER A 4 2.50 -0.95 2.99
C SER A 4 2.27 0.55 2.97
N ILE A 5 1.56 1.00 1.94
CA ILE A 5 1.03 2.34 1.83
C ILE A 5 -0.44 2.26 1.42
N GLY A 6 -1.30 3.00 2.11
CA GLY A 6 -2.71 3.10 1.77
C GLY A 6 -3.06 4.54 1.41
N PHE A 7 -3.88 4.71 0.37
CA PHE A 7 -4.27 6.00 -0.19
C PHE A 7 -5.75 6.28 0.10
N GLY A 8 -6.06 7.49 0.56
CA GLY A 8 -7.41 7.99 0.69
C GLY A 8 -8.32 7.26 1.67
N PRO A 9 -7.85 6.91 2.89
CA PRO A 9 -8.72 6.26 3.86
C PRO A 9 -9.85 7.21 4.32
N GLU A 10 -11.04 6.66 4.56
CA GLU A 10 -12.18 7.39 5.12
C GLU A 10 -12.20 7.34 6.64
N ASN A 11 -11.90 6.17 7.22
CA ASN A 11 -11.86 5.96 8.66
C ASN A 11 -10.80 4.89 8.97
N ARG A 12 -9.68 5.32 9.54
CA ARG A 12 -8.50 4.45 9.74
C ARG A 12 -8.08 3.85 8.40
N MET A 13 -8.19 2.53 8.18
CA MET A 13 -7.89 1.94 6.88
C MET A 13 -9.11 1.71 5.99
N GLN A 14 -10.33 1.92 6.50
CA GLN A 14 -11.55 1.73 5.71
C GLN A 14 -11.60 2.70 4.53
N GLY A 15 -11.85 2.18 3.34
CA GLY A 15 -11.90 2.95 2.11
C GLY A 15 -10.55 3.18 1.45
N ALA A 16 -9.45 2.83 2.10
CA ALA A 16 -8.10 3.01 1.53
C ALA A 16 -7.82 2.02 0.41
N ASP A 17 -7.11 2.50 -0.60
CA ASP A 17 -6.45 1.66 -1.61
C ASP A 17 -5.04 1.37 -1.08
N ILE A 18 -4.74 0.10 -0.83
CA ILE A 18 -3.55 -0.33 -0.10
C ILE A 18 -2.65 -1.19 -0.99
N VAL A 19 -1.39 -0.79 -1.08
CA VAL A 19 -0.34 -1.63 -1.68
C VAL A 19 0.52 -2.16 -0.54
N ILE A 20 0.67 -3.49 -0.48
CA ILE A 20 1.47 -4.16 0.55
C ILE A 20 2.48 -5.08 -0.13
N ALA A 21 3.72 -5.07 0.34
CA ALA A 21 4.80 -5.80 -0.30
C ALA A 21 5.88 -6.23 0.67
N ALA A 22 6.61 -7.27 0.28
CA ALA A 22 7.80 -7.74 0.95
C ALA A 22 8.81 -8.27 -0.06
N ILE A 23 10.07 -8.31 0.31
CA ILE A 23 11.10 -9.05 -0.41
C ILE A 23 11.29 -10.37 0.32
N GLU A 24 10.84 -11.46 -0.28
CA GLU A 24 10.90 -12.80 0.28
C GLU A 24 11.84 -13.65 -0.55
N ASP A 25 12.92 -14.15 0.07
CA ASP A 25 13.95 -14.94 -0.61
C ASP A 25 14.52 -14.26 -1.88
N GLY A 26 14.69 -12.92 -1.81
CA GLY A 26 15.21 -12.12 -2.92
C GLY A 26 14.17 -11.79 -3.99
N GLU A 27 12.91 -12.21 -3.83
CA GLU A 27 11.83 -11.93 -4.77
C GLU A 27 10.83 -10.95 -4.19
N LEU A 28 10.37 -10.01 -5.02
CA LEU A 28 9.32 -9.09 -4.64
C LEU A 28 7.96 -9.79 -4.67
N VAL A 29 7.27 -9.75 -3.51
CA VAL A 29 5.87 -10.13 -3.39
C VAL A 29 5.08 -8.84 -3.16
N ILE A 30 4.12 -8.52 -4.02
CA ILE A 30 3.32 -7.32 -3.94
C ILE A 30 1.85 -7.64 -4.20
N GLU A 31 0.96 -7.06 -3.41
CA GLU A 31 -0.49 -7.25 -3.53
C GLU A 31 -1.21 -5.91 -3.41
N ASP A 32 -2.32 -5.80 -4.14
CA ASP A 32 -3.25 -4.68 -4.08
C ASP A 32 -4.41 -5.08 -3.16
N HIS A 33 -4.65 -4.27 -2.13
CA HIS A 33 -5.67 -4.49 -1.11
C HIS A 33 -6.59 -3.27 -0.98
N TYR A 34 -7.72 -3.44 -0.33
CA TYR A 34 -8.57 -2.32 0.06
C TYR A 34 -9.00 -2.47 1.52
N GLY A 35 -9.21 -1.34 2.17
CA GLY A 35 -9.72 -1.31 3.55
C GLY A 35 -11.23 -1.55 3.55
N ASN A 36 -11.65 -2.73 4.02
CA ASN A 36 -13.06 -3.12 4.10
C ASN A 36 -13.70 -2.79 5.45
N ALA A 37 -12.90 -2.36 6.41
CA ALA A 37 -13.34 -1.91 7.74
C ALA A 37 -12.23 -1.07 8.37
N PRO A 38 -12.50 -0.31 9.45
CA PRO A 38 -11.48 0.56 10.06
C PRO A 38 -10.18 -0.15 10.48
N THR A 39 -10.24 -1.43 10.82
CA THR A 39 -9.09 -2.20 11.30
C THR A 39 -8.79 -3.44 10.47
N SER A 40 -9.38 -3.55 9.28
CA SER A 40 -9.14 -4.70 8.41
C SER A 40 -9.05 -4.29 6.95
N HIS A 41 -8.37 -5.11 6.16
CA HIS A 41 -8.28 -4.96 4.72
C HIS A 41 -8.29 -6.35 4.08
N ARG A 42 -8.55 -6.41 2.78
CA ARG A 42 -8.54 -7.65 2.02
C ARG A 42 -7.99 -7.41 0.62
N ARG A 43 -7.50 -8.46 0.00
CA ARG A 43 -6.97 -8.39 -1.36
C ARG A 43 -8.09 -8.02 -2.34
N ASP A 44 -7.77 -7.10 -3.27
CA ASP A 44 -8.69 -6.70 -4.33
C ASP A 44 -8.99 -7.86 -5.27
N ASP A 45 -10.19 -7.85 -5.86
CA ASP A 45 -10.57 -8.84 -6.86
C ASP A 45 -9.74 -8.68 -8.14
N VAL A 46 -9.34 -7.45 -8.45
CA VAL A 46 -8.47 -7.12 -9.59
C VAL A 46 -7.26 -6.35 -9.09
N ASP A 47 -6.07 -6.85 -9.42
CA ASP A 47 -4.80 -6.20 -9.08
C ASP A 47 -4.47 -5.13 -10.14
N HIS A 48 -4.38 -3.87 -9.70
CA HIS A 48 -4.09 -2.73 -10.56
C HIS A 48 -2.66 -2.20 -10.45
N VAL A 49 -1.76 -2.93 -9.80
CA VAL A 49 -0.34 -2.57 -9.79
C VAL A 49 0.25 -2.80 -11.17
N ILE A 50 0.62 -1.70 -11.85
CA ILE A 50 1.08 -1.72 -13.24
C ILE A 50 2.52 -2.21 -13.32
N GLN A 51 3.39 -1.67 -12.47
CA GLN A 51 4.81 -1.97 -12.40
C GLN A 51 5.24 -1.97 -10.95
N ALA A 52 6.18 -2.83 -10.62
CA ALA A 52 6.76 -2.85 -9.29
C ALA A 52 8.21 -3.32 -9.34
N ALA A 53 9.02 -2.75 -8.46
CA ALA A 53 10.39 -3.17 -8.21
C ALA A 53 10.70 -2.98 -6.73
N GLY A 54 11.51 -3.83 -6.18
CA GLY A 54 11.88 -3.74 -4.77
C GLY A 54 13.26 -4.30 -4.52
N SER A 55 13.88 -3.82 -3.45
CA SER A 55 15.17 -4.30 -3.00
C SER A 55 15.24 -4.26 -1.48
N GLU A 56 16.06 -5.14 -0.92
CA GLU A 56 16.32 -5.20 0.51
C GLU A 56 17.81 -5.41 0.73
N ALA A 57 18.44 -4.49 1.43
CA ALA A 57 19.86 -4.55 1.73
C ALA A 57 20.17 -3.71 2.98
N GLU A 58 21.12 -4.17 3.80
CA GLU A 58 21.62 -3.42 4.97
C GLU A 58 20.50 -2.99 5.94
N GLY A 59 19.50 -3.84 6.14
CA GLY A 59 18.38 -3.55 7.02
C GLY A 59 17.37 -2.56 6.45
N ARG A 60 17.43 -2.25 5.15
CA ARG A 60 16.52 -1.33 4.46
C ARG A 60 15.80 -2.02 3.32
N SER A 61 14.49 -1.81 3.25
CA SER A 61 13.66 -2.23 2.12
C SER A 61 13.21 -1.01 1.33
N ILE A 62 13.30 -1.08 0.01
CA ILE A 62 12.83 -0.03 -0.90
C ILE A 62 11.82 -0.66 -1.85
N LEU A 63 10.65 -0.03 -1.97
CA LEU A 63 9.60 -0.42 -2.88
C LEU A 63 9.29 0.72 -3.83
N GLU A 64 9.29 0.42 -5.13
CA GLU A 64 8.82 1.33 -6.18
C GLU A 64 7.69 0.64 -6.92
N PHE A 65 6.61 1.36 -7.17
CA PHE A 65 5.47 0.81 -7.90
C PHE A 65 4.69 1.90 -8.63
N ALA A 66 3.88 1.49 -9.59
CA ALA A 66 2.95 2.36 -10.30
C ALA A 66 1.55 1.77 -10.25
N ILE A 67 0.58 2.62 -9.97
CA ILE A 67 -0.85 2.30 -10.01
C ILE A 67 -1.57 3.34 -10.86
N PRO A 68 -2.73 3.02 -11.46
CA PRO A 68 -3.51 4.03 -12.17
C PRO A 68 -4.09 5.04 -11.19
N LEU A 69 -4.22 6.29 -11.62
CA LEU A 69 -4.85 7.34 -10.82
C LEU A 69 -6.36 7.06 -10.63
N ALA A 70 -6.99 6.47 -11.62
CA ALA A 70 -8.38 6.03 -11.56
C ALA A 70 -8.51 4.73 -12.36
N SER A 71 -8.74 3.62 -11.67
CA SER A 71 -8.84 2.30 -12.31
C SER A 71 -10.26 2.01 -12.83
N GLY A 72 -11.27 2.72 -12.31
CA GLY A 72 -12.67 2.40 -12.56
C GLY A 72 -13.21 1.28 -11.66
N ASP A 73 -12.41 0.73 -10.77
CA ASP A 73 -12.78 -0.29 -9.81
C ASP A 73 -13.32 0.36 -8.53
N GLU A 74 -14.45 -0.12 -8.01
CA GLU A 74 -15.04 0.40 -6.77
C GLU A 74 -14.16 0.19 -5.54
N GLN A 75 -13.23 -0.74 -5.59
CA GLN A 75 -12.30 -1.05 -4.51
C GLN A 75 -11.06 -0.16 -4.51
N ASP A 76 -10.83 0.60 -5.59
CA ASP A 76 -9.71 1.52 -5.71
C ASP A 76 -10.17 2.96 -5.50
N VAL A 77 -9.29 3.77 -4.92
CA VAL A 77 -9.50 5.20 -4.72
C VAL A 77 -9.07 5.96 -5.98
N GLU A 78 -9.87 6.92 -6.41
CA GLU A 78 -9.46 7.84 -7.48
C GLU A 78 -8.50 8.89 -6.91
N LEU A 79 -7.35 9.04 -7.57
CA LEU A 79 -6.31 10.00 -7.20
C LEU A 79 -6.29 11.14 -8.24
N GLU A 80 -6.42 12.37 -7.79
CA GLU A 80 -6.42 13.54 -8.68
C GLU A 80 -5.07 14.24 -8.67
N PRO A 81 -4.44 14.48 -9.84
CA PRO A 81 -3.21 15.28 -9.91
C PRO A 81 -3.44 16.68 -9.31
N GLY A 82 -2.44 17.17 -8.57
CA GLY A 82 -2.50 18.47 -7.92
C GLY A 82 -3.27 18.50 -6.61
N SER A 83 -3.82 17.38 -6.16
CA SER A 83 -4.57 17.30 -4.90
C SER A 83 -3.73 16.75 -3.74
N ASP A 84 -4.16 17.07 -2.51
CA ASP A 84 -3.63 16.46 -1.30
C ASP A 84 -4.30 15.11 -1.07
N VAL A 85 -3.51 14.11 -0.70
CA VAL A 85 -4.00 12.77 -0.38
C VAL A 85 -3.51 12.37 0.99
N VAL A 86 -4.42 11.92 1.84
CA VAL A 86 -4.05 11.30 3.11
C VAL A 86 -3.53 9.89 2.82
N ILE A 87 -2.40 9.53 3.39
CA ILE A 87 -1.82 8.20 3.28
C ILE A 87 -1.67 7.58 4.66
N ILE A 88 -1.79 6.27 4.71
CA ILE A 88 -1.45 5.47 5.87
C ILE A 88 -0.26 4.59 5.53
N LEU A 89 0.65 4.48 6.48
CA LEU A 89 1.89 3.70 6.33
C LEU A 89 1.94 2.66 7.43
N ALA A 90 2.39 1.46 7.09
CA ALA A 90 2.63 0.41 8.07
C ALA A 90 3.77 -0.50 7.63
N TYR A 91 4.42 -1.14 8.56
CA TYR A 91 5.45 -2.12 8.27
C TYR A 91 5.57 -3.16 9.37
N HIS A 92 6.15 -4.30 9.02
CA HIS A 92 6.63 -5.29 9.99
C HIS A 92 8.17 -5.33 9.92
N GLY A 93 8.81 -5.28 11.08
CA GLY A 93 10.27 -5.17 11.15
C GLY A 93 11.04 -6.39 10.64
N THR A 94 10.45 -7.58 10.69
CA THR A 94 11.16 -8.82 10.37
C THR A 94 10.36 -9.82 9.54
N ASN A 95 9.04 -9.84 9.63
CA ASN A 95 8.21 -10.86 9.01
C ASN A 95 7.78 -10.44 7.60
N ASP A 96 8.01 -11.30 6.60
CA ASP A 96 7.67 -11.06 5.20
C ASP A 96 6.24 -11.52 4.85
N ARG A 97 5.53 -12.16 5.77
CA ARG A 97 4.14 -12.56 5.55
C ARG A 97 3.21 -11.36 5.59
N LEU A 98 2.54 -11.08 4.49
CA LEU A 98 1.66 -9.93 4.34
C LEU A 98 0.39 -10.00 5.22
N THR A 99 0.13 -11.13 5.85
CA THR A 99 -1.02 -11.35 6.73
C THR A 99 -0.73 -11.10 8.20
N THR A 100 0.54 -10.81 8.56
CA THR A 100 0.90 -10.55 9.96
C THR A 100 0.55 -9.12 10.36
N LEU A 101 0.29 -8.92 11.66
CA LEU A 101 0.04 -7.59 12.20
C LEU A 101 1.31 -6.71 12.08
N HIS A 102 1.13 -5.44 11.71
CA HIS A 102 2.25 -4.50 11.58
C HIS A 102 2.98 -4.27 12.92
N THR A 103 4.29 -3.97 12.82
CA THR A 103 5.10 -3.53 13.96
C THR A 103 4.82 -2.06 14.29
N ALA A 104 4.66 -1.23 13.27
CA ALA A 104 4.41 0.19 13.42
C ALA A 104 3.53 0.72 12.29
N ARG A 105 2.86 1.83 12.55
CA ARG A 105 1.98 2.52 11.58
C ARG A 105 2.07 4.02 11.78
N SER A 106 1.77 4.77 10.72
CA SER A 106 1.64 6.22 10.79
C SER A 106 0.68 6.74 9.71
N THR A 107 0.29 7.99 9.85
CA THR A 107 -0.57 8.68 8.89
C THR A 107 0.14 9.96 8.46
N ALA A 108 0.05 10.29 7.18
CA ALA A 108 0.62 11.50 6.62
C ALA A 108 -0.28 12.04 5.50
N SER A 109 0.08 13.18 4.96
CA SER A 109 -0.58 13.77 3.79
C SER A 109 0.47 14.08 2.76
N ILE A 110 0.19 13.77 1.49
CA ILE A 110 1.08 14.07 0.37
C ILE A 110 0.35 14.88 -0.68
N LEU A 111 1.08 15.74 -1.38
CA LEU A 111 0.59 16.48 -2.54
C LEU A 111 0.98 15.73 -3.81
N LEU A 112 0.00 15.39 -4.63
CA LEU A 112 0.26 14.75 -5.92
C LEU A 112 0.68 15.81 -6.94
N ASP A 113 1.68 15.50 -7.74
CA ASP A 113 2.11 16.37 -8.84
C ASP A 113 0.99 16.51 -9.89
N GLU A 114 0.96 17.65 -10.52
CA GLU A 114 0.01 17.93 -11.60
C GLU A 114 0.34 17.20 -12.92
#